data_642f79a5eb21ce049095b0d0096b0840
#
_entry.id   642f79a5eb21ce049095b0d0096b0840
#
_cell.length_a   1.000
_cell.length_b   1.000
_cell.length_c   1.000
_cell.angle_alpha   90.00
_cell.angle_beta   90.00
_cell.angle_gamma   90.00
#
_symmetry.space_group_name_H-M   'P 1'
#
loop_
_entity.id
_entity.type
_entity.pdbx_description
1 polymer ?
#
loop_
_entity_poly.entity_id
_entity_poly.type
_entity_poly.pdbx_seq_one_letter_code
_entity_poly.pdbx_strand_id
1 'polypeptide(L)'
;MNRRKAIKKIGLSFGSMTLTPSLVSLFQSCQSETDWTPRFFSSDQLEIVSKFLEIIIPETIDIPGAAELKLIRYIDAFATLAKEEETRGIKNLNILVSNTLDSASKSSLNKLTTEDYENQLKKYLLAGDNMIDQWTDSYDKFWLEDRDGKEIPEEALVYFSIRTIREWAVSAYRYNNEYIAKNVLDFRPIPGEHKGCVDLQEATGGLVWAVQ
;
A
#
# COMPACT_ATOMS: atom_id res chain seq x y z
N MET A 1 30.08 -9.36 42.19
CA MET A 1 30.40 -8.08 41.51
C MET A 1 29.07 -7.35 41.30
N ASN A 2 28.91 -6.13 41.84
CA ASN A 2 27.61 -5.44 41.81
C ASN A 2 27.37 -4.82 40.43
N ARG A 3 26.22 -5.12 39.78
CA ARG A 3 25.86 -4.66 38.40
C ARG A 3 26.07 -3.16 38.19
N ARG A 4 25.81 -2.32 39.23
CA ARG A 4 26.08 -0.88 39.19
C ARG A 4 27.57 -0.52 39.05
N LYS A 5 28.49 -1.33 39.61
CA LYS A 5 29.93 -1.11 39.44
C LYS A 5 30.45 -1.52 38.08
N ALA A 6 29.84 -2.51 37.45
CA ALA A 6 30.17 -2.91 36.08
C ALA A 6 29.77 -1.83 35.07
N ILE A 7 28.55 -1.27 35.17
CA ILE A 7 28.07 -0.20 34.31
C ILE A 7 28.90 1.09 34.43
N LYS A 8 29.29 1.47 35.66
CA LYS A 8 30.19 2.63 35.86
C LYS A 8 31.59 2.42 35.28
N LYS A 9 32.15 1.20 35.34
CA LYS A 9 33.45 0.91 34.72
C LYS A 9 33.39 0.93 33.20
N ILE A 10 32.31 0.47 32.58
CA ILE A 10 32.08 0.52 31.15
C ILE A 10 31.93 1.99 30.72
N GLY A 11 31.14 2.79 31.40
CA GLY A 11 30.96 4.22 31.12
C GLY A 11 32.22 5.06 31.18
N LEU A 12 33.14 4.74 32.12
CA LEU A 12 34.44 5.45 32.29
C LEU A 12 35.49 5.02 31.25
N SER A 13 35.43 3.80 30.74
CA SER A 13 36.34 3.34 29.69
C SER A 13 35.98 3.89 28.28
N PHE A 14 34.74 4.29 28.07
CA PHE A 14 34.30 4.95 26.80
C PHE A 14 34.56 6.47 26.81
N GLY A 15 34.77 7.09 27.98
CA GLY A 15 34.98 8.54 28.10
C GLY A 15 36.34 9.07 27.65
N SER A 16 37.29 8.19 27.31
CA SER A 16 38.63 8.59 26.85
C SER A 16 38.92 8.21 25.39
N MET A 17 37.97 7.59 24.66
CA MET A 17 38.08 7.43 23.25
C MET A 17 37.59 8.71 22.57
N THR A 18 38.52 9.47 21.98
CA THR A 18 38.21 10.48 21.01
C THR A 18 37.29 9.82 19.95
N LEU A 19 36.06 10.28 19.84
CA LEU A 19 35.12 9.83 18.81
C LEU A 19 35.78 10.07 17.45
N THR A 20 36.32 9.00 16.86
CA THR A 20 36.85 9.09 15.51
C THR A 20 35.70 9.34 14.55
N PRO A 21 35.89 10.09 13.45
CA PRO A 21 34.85 10.37 12.46
C PRO A 21 34.10 9.12 11.99
N SER A 22 34.76 7.96 12.03
CA SER A 22 34.19 6.65 11.66
C SER A 22 33.06 6.16 12.58
N LEU A 23 33.06 6.52 13.88
CA LEU A 23 31.95 6.14 14.76
C LEU A 23 30.71 7.00 14.55
N VAL A 24 30.90 8.28 14.22
CA VAL A 24 29.79 9.18 13.87
C VAL A 24 29.11 8.72 12.57
N SER A 25 29.87 8.21 11.61
CA SER A 25 29.32 7.70 10.35
C SER A 25 28.52 6.40 10.53
N LEU A 26 28.84 5.57 11.52
CA LEU A 26 28.05 4.37 11.85
C LEU A 26 26.68 4.72 12.44
N PHE A 27 26.60 5.77 13.28
CA PHE A 27 25.32 6.24 13.79
C PHE A 27 24.49 6.96 12.73
N GLN A 28 25.12 7.64 11.76
CA GLN A 28 24.44 8.25 10.61
C GLN A 28 23.95 7.21 9.62
N SER A 29 24.61 6.06 9.45
CA SER A 29 24.16 5.02 8.54
C SER A 29 22.86 4.33 9.04
N CYS A 30 22.59 4.38 10.35
CA CYS A 30 21.31 3.90 10.90
C CYS A 30 20.16 4.90 10.75
N GLN A 31 20.43 6.14 10.34
CA GLN A 31 19.43 7.19 10.11
C GLN A 31 19.30 7.60 8.64
N SER A 32 20.19 7.15 7.75
CA SER A 32 19.97 7.32 6.33
C SER A 32 18.85 6.37 5.92
N GLU A 33 17.69 6.92 5.57
CA GLU A 33 16.72 6.17 4.78
C GLU A 33 17.51 5.64 3.59
N THR A 34 17.65 4.31 3.51
CA THR A 34 18.23 3.70 2.32
C THR A 34 17.41 4.19 1.14
N ASP A 35 18.06 4.82 0.15
CA ASP A 35 17.42 5.28 -1.07
C ASP A 35 16.65 4.09 -1.65
N TRP A 36 15.31 4.10 -1.43
CA TRP A 36 14.46 3.06 -1.95
C TRP A 36 14.30 3.25 -3.46
N THR A 37 14.59 2.21 -4.20
CA THR A 37 14.39 2.17 -5.64
C THR A 37 13.27 1.19 -5.95
N PRO A 38 12.21 1.60 -6.65
CA PRO A 38 11.14 0.71 -7.07
C PRO A 38 11.69 -0.39 -7.97
N ARG A 39 11.15 -1.60 -7.83
CA ARG A 39 11.58 -2.77 -8.59
C ARG A 39 10.54 -3.21 -9.61
N PHE A 40 9.27 -3.00 -9.30
CA PHE A 40 8.15 -3.40 -10.15
C PHE A 40 7.62 -2.24 -10.98
N PHE A 41 7.36 -1.09 -10.36
CA PHE A 41 6.75 0.04 -11.03
C PHE A 41 7.77 0.88 -11.81
N SER A 42 7.41 1.28 -13.04
CA SER A 42 8.09 2.37 -13.73
C SER A 42 7.81 3.72 -13.03
N SER A 43 8.52 4.78 -13.42
CA SER A 43 8.35 6.12 -12.84
C SER A 43 6.90 6.61 -12.92
N ASP A 44 6.28 6.52 -14.10
CA ASP A 44 4.92 7.00 -14.33
C ASP A 44 3.88 6.14 -13.59
N GLN A 45 4.09 4.82 -13.57
CA GLN A 45 3.25 3.90 -12.81
C GLN A 45 3.35 4.17 -11.31
N LEU A 46 4.55 4.42 -10.81
CA LEU A 46 4.79 4.75 -9.41
C LEU A 46 4.06 6.04 -9.01
N GLU A 47 4.14 7.07 -9.87
CA GLU A 47 3.48 8.34 -9.63
C GLU A 47 1.96 8.18 -9.54
N ILE A 48 1.33 7.54 -10.53
CA ILE A 48 -0.13 7.36 -10.54
C ILE A 48 -0.61 6.48 -9.38
N VAL A 49 0.08 5.37 -9.10
CA VAL A 49 -0.28 4.49 -7.98
C VAL A 49 -0.14 5.23 -6.66
N SER A 50 0.95 5.99 -6.44
CA SER A 50 1.14 6.78 -5.22
C SER A 50 0.01 7.77 -5.01
N LYS A 51 -0.43 8.47 -6.06
CA LYS A 51 -1.56 9.42 -5.98
C LYS A 51 -2.89 8.73 -5.66
N PHE A 52 -3.14 7.58 -6.25
CA PHE A 52 -4.33 6.80 -5.89
C PHE A 52 -4.30 6.31 -4.45
N LEU A 53 -3.14 5.89 -3.94
CA LEU A 53 -2.99 5.49 -2.55
C LEU A 53 -3.30 6.64 -1.58
N GLU A 54 -2.82 7.85 -1.86
CA GLU A 54 -3.09 9.05 -1.05
C GLU A 54 -4.59 9.38 -0.98
N ILE A 55 -5.33 9.16 -2.07
CA ILE A 55 -6.78 9.39 -2.12
C ILE A 55 -7.56 8.26 -1.43
N ILE A 56 -7.13 7.00 -1.61
CA ILE A 56 -7.81 5.83 -1.03
C ILE A 56 -7.60 5.77 0.49
N ILE A 57 -6.42 6.13 0.97
CA ILE A 57 -6.03 6.13 2.39
C ILE A 57 -5.44 7.50 2.72
N PRO A 58 -6.31 8.51 2.88
CA PRO A 58 -5.87 9.87 3.19
C PRO A 58 -5.35 9.97 4.63
N GLU A 59 -4.44 10.89 4.85
CA GLU A 59 -4.01 11.29 6.17
C GLU A 59 -5.16 12.04 6.90
N THR A 60 -5.28 11.78 8.18
CA THR A 60 -6.18 12.50 9.08
C THR A 60 -5.39 13.06 10.26
N ILE A 61 -6.03 13.85 11.13
CA ILE A 61 -5.35 14.46 12.30
C ILE A 61 -4.70 13.39 13.21
N ASP A 62 -5.37 12.24 13.36
CA ASP A 62 -4.96 11.22 14.33
C ASP A 62 -4.43 9.93 13.67
N ILE A 63 -4.61 9.77 12.37
CA ILE A 63 -4.30 8.51 11.66
C ILE A 63 -3.45 8.82 10.43
N PRO A 64 -2.25 8.20 10.34
CA PRO A 64 -1.36 8.41 9.20
C PRO A 64 -1.96 7.87 7.91
N GLY A 65 -1.73 8.58 6.80
CA GLY A 65 -2.15 8.19 5.46
C GLY A 65 -1.14 7.31 4.73
N ALA A 66 -1.48 6.95 3.50
CA ALA A 66 -0.67 6.05 2.67
C ALA A 66 0.76 6.55 2.44
N ALA A 67 0.96 7.86 2.28
CA ALA A 67 2.26 8.47 2.05
C ALA A 67 3.17 8.34 3.29
N GLU A 68 2.66 8.71 4.47
CA GLU A 68 3.39 8.62 5.73
C GLU A 68 3.75 7.18 6.09
N LEU A 69 2.81 6.25 5.88
CA LEU A 69 3.01 4.81 6.08
C LEU A 69 3.88 4.16 4.99
N LYS A 70 4.25 4.91 3.95
CA LYS A 70 5.06 4.43 2.81
C LYS A 70 4.48 3.18 2.14
N LEU A 71 3.15 3.10 2.04
CA LEU A 71 2.45 1.92 1.53
C LEU A 71 2.89 1.54 0.11
N ILE A 72 3.29 2.51 -0.71
CA ILE A 72 3.81 2.25 -2.06
C ILE A 72 5.03 1.33 -2.06
N ARG A 73 5.90 1.42 -1.04
CA ARG A 73 7.09 0.55 -0.93
C ARG A 73 6.70 -0.90 -0.65
N TYR A 74 5.68 -1.10 0.19
CA TYR A 74 5.13 -2.42 0.45
C TYR A 74 4.51 -3.01 -0.81
N ILE A 75 3.70 -2.22 -1.52
CA ILE A 75 2.99 -2.67 -2.72
C ILE A 75 3.98 -3.00 -3.84
N ASP A 76 5.02 -2.21 -4.05
CA ASP A 76 6.08 -2.49 -5.02
C ASP A 76 6.83 -3.79 -4.70
N ALA A 77 7.18 -3.99 -3.42
CA ALA A 77 7.81 -5.23 -2.98
C ALA A 77 6.88 -6.44 -3.14
N PHE A 78 5.60 -6.30 -2.78
CA PHE A 78 4.61 -7.35 -2.95
C PHE A 78 4.41 -7.70 -4.42
N ALA A 79 4.26 -6.71 -5.30
CA ALA A 79 4.12 -6.90 -6.74
C ALA A 79 5.32 -7.63 -7.36
N THR A 80 6.52 -7.40 -6.82
CA THR A 80 7.75 -8.07 -7.28
C THR A 80 7.77 -9.56 -6.91
N LEU A 81 7.15 -9.94 -5.80
CA LEU A 81 7.17 -11.30 -5.24
C LEU A 81 5.89 -12.09 -5.52
N ALA A 82 4.80 -11.40 -5.85
CA ALA A 82 3.49 -11.99 -6.07
C ALA A 82 3.47 -12.91 -7.31
N LYS A 83 2.58 -13.89 -7.28
CA LYS A 83 2.37 -14.79 -8.40
C LYS A 83 1.72 -14.06 -9.58
N GLU A 84 1.82 -14.68 -10.75
CA GLU A 84 1.25 -14.11 -11.97
C GLU A 84 -0.26 -13.83 -11.85
N GLU A 85 -1.00 -14.71 -11.21
CA GLU A 85 -2.44 -14.56 -10.99
C GLU A 85 -2.76 -13.33 -10.15
N GLU A 86 -1.95 -13.05 -9.12
CA GLU A 86 -2.14 -11.91 -8.22
C GLU A 86 -1.78 -10.57 -8.87
N THR A 87 -0.88 -10.59 -9.85
CA THR A 87 -0.42 -9.39 -10.57
C THR A 87 -1.22 -9.10 -11.84
N ARG A 88 -2.15 -9.97 -12.26
CA ARG A 88 -2.91 -9.79 -13.52
C ARG A 88 -3.56 -8.42 -13.65
N GLY A 89 -4.18 -7.93 -12.58
CA GLY A 89 -4.83 -6.61 -12.57
C GLY A 89 -3.88 -5.44 -12.85
N ILE A 90 -2.62 -5.55 -12.48
CA ILE A 90 -1.63 -4.46 -12.61
C ILE A 90 -0.60 -4.69 -13.73
N LYS A 91 -0.77 -5.72 -14.56
CA LYS A 91 0.15 -5.94 -15.70
C LYS A 91 0.11 -4.81 -16.73
N ASN A 92 -1.02 -4.16 -16.87
CA ASN A 92 -1.29 -3.16 -17.91
C ASN A 92 -1.40 -1.74 -17.34
N LEU A 93 -0.64 -1.40 -16.29
CA LEU A 93 -0.68 -0.06 -15.67
C LEU A 93 -0.36 1.08 -16.65
N ASN A 94 0.33 0.82 -17.75
CA ASN A 94 0.52 1.84 -18.80
C ASN A 94 -0.83 2.25 -19.43
N ILE A 95 -1.78 1.32 -19.55
CA ILE A 95 -3.14 1.61 -20.01
C ILE A 95 -3.87 2.48 -18.98
N LEU A 96 -3.71 2.21 -17.70
CA LEU A 96 -4.25 3.07 -16.64
C LEU A 96 -3.67 4.49 -16.71
N VAL A 97 -2.35 4.63 -16.95
CA VAL A 97 -1.69 5.93 -17.10
C VAL A 97 -2.27 6.68 -18.30
N SER A 98 -2.31 6.06 -19.49
CA SER A 98 -2.86 6.71 -20.69
C SER A 98 -4.34 7.06 -20.53
N ASN A 99 -5.17 6.13 -20.06
CA ASN A 99 -6.60 6.36 -19.84
C ASN A 99 -6.88 7.49 -18.84
N THR A 100 -6.07 7.63 -17.80
CA THR A 100 -6.21 8.74 -16.84
C THR A 100 -5.86 10.08 -17.49
N LEU A 101 -4.80 10.14 -18.29
CA LEU A 101 -4.42 11.34 -19.02
C LEU A 101 -5.48 11.75 -20.05
N ASP A 102 -6.00 10.79 -20.81
CA ASP A 102 -7.02 11.01 -21.83
C ASP A 102 -8.35 11.47 -21.21
N SER A 103 -8.78 10.84 -20.14
CA SER A 103 -10.00 11.21 -19.39
C SER A 103 -9.93 12.65 -18.87
N ALA A 104 -8.75 13.10 -18.45
CA ALA A 104 -8.51 14.48 -17.98
C ALA A 104 -8.15 15.45 -19.13
N SER A 105 -7.98 14.96 -20.37
CA SER A 105 -7.46 15.74 -21.51
C SER A 105 -6.11 16.40 -21.21
N LYS A 106 -5.22 15.67 -20.54
CA LYS A 106 -3.86 16.12 -20.16
C LYS A 106 -2.80 15.36 -20.96
N SER A 107 -1.65 16.01 -21.16
CA SER A 107 -0.54 15.44 -21.94
C SER A 107 0.56 14.83 -21.07
N SER A 108 0.49 14.95 -19.75
CA SER A 108 1.49 14.43 -18.80
C SER A 108 0.97 14.41 -17.38
N LEU A 109 1.49 13.51 -16.55
CA LEU A 109 1.04 13.30 -15.17
C LEU A 109 1.19 14.54 -14.30
N ASN A 110 2.25 15.30 -14.46
CA ASN A 110 2.49 16.55 -13.71
C ASN A 110 1.46 17.66 -13.94
N LYS A 111 0.55 17.49 -14.91
CA LYS A 111 -0.57 18.41 -15.17
C LYS A 111 -1.88 17.92 -14.57
N LEU A 112 -1.93 16.68 -14.08
CA LEU A 112 -3.10 16.15 -13.41
C LEU A 112 -3.27 16.82 -12.04
N THR A 113 -4.51 17.09 -11.70
CA THR A 113 -4.91 17.60 -10.40
C THR A 113 -5.41 16.46 -9.52
N THR A 114 -5.54 16.69 -8.22
CA THR A 114 -6.16 15.74 -7.29
C THR A 114 -7.59 15.38 -7.76
N GLU A 115 -8.34 16.35 -8.27
CA GLU A 115 -9.69 16.13 -8.80
C GLU A 115 -9.69 15.19 -10.02
N ASP A 116 -8.70 15.27 -10.91
CA ASP A 116 -8.59 14.36 -12.05
C ASP A 116 -8.41 12.91 -11.57
N TYR A 117 -7.53 12.69 -10.57
CA TYR A 117 -7.34 11.36 -9.97
C TYR A 117 -8.59 10.87 -9.23
N GLU A 118 -9.27 11.74 -8.48
CA GLU A 118 -10.53 11.40 -7.81
C GLU A 118 -11.62 11.02 -8.80
N ASN A 119 -11.77 11.76 -9.89
CA ASN A 119 -12.76 11.48 -10.93
C ASN A 119 -12.49 10.12 -11.59
N GLN A 120 -11.21 9.81 -11.84
CA GLN A 120 -10.82 8.50 -12.35
C GLN A 120 -11.20 7.38 -11.38
N LEU A 121 -10.90 7.51 -10.10
CA LEU A 121 -11.28 6.53 -9.08
C LEU A 121 -12.81 6.40 -8.97
N LYS A 122 -13.54 7.51 -8.94
CA LYS A 122 -15.01 7.51 -8.86
C LYS A 122 -15.65 6.82 -10.06
N LYS A 123 -15.16 7.08 -11.28
CA LYS A 123 -15.65 6.46 -12.51
C LYS A 123 -15.68 4.92 -12.41
N TYR A 124 -14.64 4.33 -11.87
CA TYR A 124 -14.50 2.87 -11.84
C TYR A 124 -14.98 2.24 -10.52
N LEU A 125 -14.66 2.81 -9.38
CA LEU A 125 -15.02 2.23 -8.08
C LEU A 125 -16.48 2.46 -7.68
N LEU A 126 -17.14 3.46 -8.26
CA LEU A 126 -18.56 3.75 -8.05
C LEU A 126 -19.42 3.45 -9.28
N ALA A 127 -18.88 2.68 -10.22
CA ALA A 127 -19.66 2.22 -11.40
C ALA A 127 -20.85 1.37 -10.95
N GLY A 128 -21.94 1.44 -11.71
CA GLY A 128 -23.11 0.60 -11.43
C GLY A 128 -22.84 -0.89 -11.73
N ASP A 129 -23.58 -1.76 -11.04
CA ASP A 129 -23.38 -3.22 -11.07
C ASP A 129 -23.35 -3.79 -12.51
N ASN A 130 -24.25 -3.36 -13.37
CA ASN A 130 -24.28 -3.80 -14.77
C ASN A 130 -22.97 -3.51 -15.53
N MET A 131 -22.30 -2.41 -15.22
CA MET A 131 -21.03 -2.06 -15.84
C MET A 131 -19.88 -2.91 -15.28
N ILE A 132 -19.88 -3.10 -13.99
CA ILE A 132 -18.92 -3.97 -13.30
C ILE A 132 -19.03 -5.40 -13.81
N ASP A 133 -20.26 -5.90 -13.96
CA ASP A 133 -20.52 -7.25 -14.51
C ASP A 133 -20.00 -7.39 -15.93
N GLN A 134 -20.19 -6.39 -16.80
CA GLN A 134 -19.66 -6.40 -18.15
C GLN A 134 -18.12 -6.42 -18.19
N TRP A 135 -17.47 -5.62 -17.37
CA TRP A 135 -16.01 -5.61 -17.27
C TRP A 135 -15.47 -6.93 -16.72
N THR A 136 -16.13 -7.47 -15.68
CA THR A 136 -15.76 -8.75 -15.09
C THR A 136 -15.93 -9.90 -16.08
N ASP A 137 -17.06 -9.98 -16.75
CA ASP A 137 -17.33 -11.00 -17.74
C ASP A 137 -16.32 -10.97 -18.91
N SER A 138 -15.98 -9.77 -19.38
CA SER A 138 -14.97 -9.59 -20.43
C SER A 138 -13.58 -10.01 -19.98
N TYR A 139 -13.21 -9.71 -18.75
CA TYR A 139 -11.92 -10.04 -18.16
C TYR A 139 -11.79 -11.55 -17.90
N ASP A 140 -12.82 -12.16 -17.31
CA ASP A 140 -12.83 -13.58 -16.97
C ASP A 140 -12.85 -14.45 -18.23
N LYS A 141 -13.62 -14.09 -19.25
CA LYS A 141 -13.63 -14.79 -20.56
C LYS A 141 -12.25 -14.80 -21.21
N PHE A 142 -11.48 -13.72 -21.08
CA PHE A 142 -10.13 -13.68 -21.60
C PHE A 142 -9.19 -14.63 -20.87
N TRP A 143 -9.30 -14.74 -19.53
CA TRP A 143 -8.38 -15.53 -18.74
C TRP A 143 -8.77 -16.99 -18.58
N LEU A 144 -10.06 -17.32 -18.63
CA LEU A 144 -10.60 -18.66 -18.42
C LEU A 144 -10.86 -19.41 -19.71
N GLU A 145 -11.19 -18.69 -20.78
CA GLU A 145 -11.45 -19.24 -22.09
C GLU A 145 -10.20 -19.12 -22.98
N ASP A 146 -10.25 -19.80 -24.14
CA ASP A 146 -9.15 -19.79 -25.11
C ASP A 146 -8.79 -18.34 -25.54
N ARG A 147 -7.52 -17.96 -25.37
CA ARG A 147 -7.00 -16.61 -25.58
C ARG A 147 -6.94 -16.20 -27.05
N ASP A 148 -7.20 -17.11 -27.98
CA ASP A 148 -7.03 -16.90 -29.42
C ASP A 148 -7.96 -15.78 -29.95
N GLY A 149 -7.33 -14.65 -30.29
CA GLY A 149 -7.96 -13.53 -30.98
C GLY A 149 -8.91 -12.65 -30.16
N LYS A 150 -8.98 -12.82 -28.84
CA LYS A 150 -9.76 -11.96 -27.94
C LYS A 150 -8.87 -10.89 -27.30
N GLU A 151 -9.34 -9.66 -27.30
CA GLU A 151 -8.72 -8.55 -26.57
C GLU A 151 -9.60 -8.19 -25.37
N ILE A 152 -8.97 -7.85 -24.25
CA ILE A 152 -9.69 -7.31 -23.10
C ILE A 152 -10.00 -5.84 -23.38
N PRO A 153 -11.25 -5.37 -23.26
CA PRO A 153 -11.57 -3.97 -23.38
C PRO A 153 -10.72 -3.10 -22.43
N GLU A 154 -10.27 -1.95 -22.92
CA GLU A 154 -9.43 -1.03 -22.15
C GLU A 154 -10.06 -0.66 -20.79
N GLU A 155 -11.36 -0.35 -20.79
CA GLU A 155 -12.12 -0.02 -19.59
C GLU A 155 -12.08 -1.15 -18.54
N ALA A 156 -12.15 -2.40 -18.95
CA ALA A 156 -12.03 -3.55 -18.06
C ALA A 156 -10.61 -3.65 -17.47
N LEU A 157 -9.55 -3.42 -18.27
CA LEU A 157 -8.17 -3.40 -17.79
C LEU A 157 -7.94 -2.29 -16.77
N VAL A 158 -8.48 -1.10 -17.01
CA VAL A 158 -8.39 0.04 -16.08
C VAL A 158 -9.15 -0.26 -14.79
N TYR A 159 -10.38 -0.80 -14.89
CA TYR A 159 -11.16 -1.20 -13.72
C TYR A 159 -10.40 -2.19 -12.84
N PHE A 160 -9.87 -3.27 -13.42
CA PHE A 160 -9.13 -4.26 -12.65
C PHE A 160 -7.82 -3.72 -12.07
N SER A 161 -7.15 -2.80 -12.77
CA SER A 161 -5.95 -2.13 -12.24
C SER A 161 -6.29 -1.29 -11.00
N ILE A 162 -7.32 -0.46 -11.07
CA ILE A 162 -7.77 0.38 -9.95
C ILE A 162 -8.27 -0.48 -8.78
N ARG A 163 -9.05 -1.52 -9.07
CA ARG A 163 -9.54 -2.47 -8.07
C ARG A 163 -8.38 -3.16 -7.35
N THR A 164 -7.40 -3.68 -8.07
CA THR A 164 -6.23 -4.35 -7.50
C THR A 164 -5.40 -3.39 -6.63
N ILE A 165 -5.16 -2.17 -7.11
CA ILE A 165 -4.47 -1.14 -6.31
C ILE A 165 -5.21 -0.89 -5.00
N ARG A 166 -6.55 -0.74 -5.04
CA ARG A 166 -7.37 -0.54 -3.85
C ARG A 166 -7.29 -1.73 -2.89
N GLU A 167 -7.43 -2.95 -3.39
CA GLU A 167 -7.37 -4.17 -2.59
C GLU A 167 -6.00 -4.30 -1.90
N TRP A 168 -4.91 -4.04 -2.62
CA TRP A 168 -3.57 -4.07 -2.06
C TRP A 168 -3.30 -2.93 -1.08
N ALA A 169 -3.83 -1.73 -1.34
CA ALA A 169 -3.76 -0.60 -0.42
C ALA A 169 -4.42 -0.93 0.92
N VAL A 170 -5.64 -1.45 0.88
CA VAL A 170 -6.39 -1.85 2.08
C VAL A 170 -5.69 -3.00 2.81
N SER A 171 -5.17 -3.99 2.07
CA SER A 171 -4.41 -5.10 2.64
C SER A 171 -3.12 -4.62 3.32
N ALA A 172 -2.35 -3.78 2.63
CA ALA A 172 -1.12 -3.20 3.19
C ALA A 172 -1.40 -2.39 4.46
N TYR A 173 -2.46 -1.58 4.44
CA TYR A 173 -2.86 -0.77 5.57
C TYR A 173 -3.32 -1.63 6.75
N ARG A 174 -4.27 -2.55 6.55
CA ARG A 174 -4.92 -3.27 7.64
C ARG A 174 -4.09 -4.42 8.20
N TYR A 175 -3.43 -5.18 7.34
CA TYR A 175 -2.85 -6.47 7.73
C TYR A 175 -1.33 -6.45 7.84
N ASN A 176 -0.68 -5.50 7.18
CA ASN A 176 0.77 -5.48 7.09
C ASN A 176 1.41 -4.25 7.74
N ASN A 177 0.63 -3.35 8.32
CA ASN A 177 1.14 -2.20 9.02
C ASN A 177 0.98 -2.36 10.54
N GLU A 178 2.10 -2.55 11.23
CA GLU A 178 2.12 -2.77 12.68
C GLU A 178 1.53 -1.58 13.46
N TYR A 179 1.78 -0.35 13.01
CA TYR A 179 1.24 0.84 13.67
C TYR A 179 -0.29 0.85 13.60
N ILE A 180 -0.85 0.60 12.42
CA ILE A 180 -2.30 0.57 12.21
C ILE A 180 -2.93 -0.57 13.01
N ALA A 181 -2.33 -1.76 12.95
CA ALA A 181 -2.83 -2.91 13.70
C ALA A 181 -2.94 -2.62 15.20
N LYS A 182 -1.90 -1.99 15.78
CA LYS A 182 -1.82 -1.77 17.24
C LYS A 182 -2.52 -0.52 17.75
N ASN A 183 -2.66 0.53 16.92
CA ASN A 183 -3.14 1.83 17.38
C ASN A 183 -4.48 2.25 16.79
N VAL A 184 -4.91 1.66 15.71
CA VAL A 184 -6.14 2.04 14.98
C VAL A 184 -7.16 0.90 14.98
N LEU A 185 -6.69 -0.34 14.92
CA LEU A 185 -7.56 -1.52 14.91
C LEU A 185 -7.60 -2.20 16.28
N ASP A 186 -8.53 -3.13 16.49
CA ASP A 186 -8.56 -3.97 17.68
C ASP A 186 -7.52 -5.10 17.52
N PHE A 187 -6.36 -4.90 18.13
CA PHE A 187 -5.23 -5.83 18.06
C PHE A 187 -5.28 -6.83 19.21
N ARG A 188 -5.58 -8.08 18.89
CA ARG A 188 -5.60 -9.20 19.85
C ARG A 188 -4.67 -10.31 19.40
N PRO A 189 -3.40 -10.31 19.83
CA PRO A 189 -2.41 -11.31 19.42
C PRO A 189 -2.80 -12.74 19.87
N ILE A 190 -3.58 -12.84 20.95
CA ILE A 190 -4.17 -14.10 21.42
C ILE A 190 -5.67 -13.89 21.52
N PRO A 191 -6.46 -14.43 20.59
CA PRO A 191 -7.89 -14.12 20.47
C PRO A 191 -8.75 -14.60 21.68
N GLY A 192 -8.19 -15.38 22.59
CA GLY A 192 -8.92 -15.84 23.75
C GLY A 192 -10.01 -16.85 23.44
N GLU A 193 -11.14 -16.79 24.17
CA GLU A 193 -12.25 -17.71 24.01
C GLU A 193 -13.13 -17.34 22.81
N HIS A 194 -13.47 -18.33 21.97
CA HIS A 194 -14.38 -18.12 20.85
C HIS A 194 -15.79 -17.89 21.38
N LYS A 195 -16.36 -16.73 21.10
CA LYS A 195 -17.75 -16.39 21.33
C LYS A 195 -18.46 -16.22 19.99
N GLY A 196 -19.46 -17.03 19.73
CA GLY A 196 -20.35 -16.79 18.58
C GLY A 196 -21.17 -15.52 18.81
N CYS A 197 -21.69 -14.90 17.78
CA CYS A 197 -22.60 -13.73 17.82
C CYS A 197 -22.39 -12.79 19.02
N VAL A 198 -21.45 -11.89 18.91
CA VAL A 198 -21.21 -10.83 19.91
C VAL A 198 -21.62 -9.48 19.33
N ASP A 199 -22.06 -8.56 20.19
CA ASP A 199 -22.24 -7.17 19.80
C ASP A 199 -20.87 -6.54 19.51
N LEU A 200 -20.76 -5.86 18.35
CA LEU A 200 -19.49 -5.27 17.89
C LEU A 200 -18.99 -4.19 18.85
N GLN A 201 -19.92 -3.37 19.37
CA GLN A 201 -19.55 -2.28 20.28
C GLN A 201 -19.05 -2.82 21.63
N GLU A 202 -19.69 -3.88 22.16
CA GLU A 202 -19.23 -4.55 23.38
C GLU A 202 -17.88 -5.26 23.21
N ALA A 203 -17.70 -5.94 22.06
CA ALA A 203 -16.53 -6.77 21.80
C ALA A 203 -15.27 -5.96 21.50
N THR A 204 -15.38 -4.88 20.72
CA THR A 204 -14.22 -4.16 20.16
C THR A 204 -14.33 -2.63 20.27
N GLY A 205 -15.39 -2.12 20.94
CA GLY A 205 -15.67 -0.67 20.93
C GLY A 205 -16.01 -0.14 19.52
N GLY A 206 -16.46 -1.00 18.62
CA GLY A 206 -16.75 -0.65 17.22
C GLY A 206 -15.54 -0.70 16.28
N LEU A 207 -14.35 -1.02 16.79
CA LEU A 207 -13.15 -1.14 15.96
C LEU A 207 -13.13 -2.45 15.16
N VAL A 208 -12.55 -2.38 13.99
CA VAL A 208 -12.30 -3.56 13.15
C VAL A 208 -11.11 -4.34 13.72
N TRP A 209 -11.19 -5.66 13.71
CA TRP A 209 -10.09 -6.51 14.12
C TRP A 209 -8.87 -6.35 13.20
N ALA A 210 -7.69 -6.26 13.83
CA ALA A 210 -6.43 -6.48 13.16
C ALA A 210 -6.27 -8.00 12.99
N VAL A 211 -6.36 -8.48 11.77
CA VAL A 211 -6.08 -9.88 11.43
C VAL A 211 -4.57 -10.02 11.34
N GLN A 212 -4.04 -11.00 12.04
CA GLN A 212 -2.63 -11.42 11.92
C GLN A 212 -2.47 -12.42 10.79
#